data_60a5f7488e8310ba80ad566394a4d521
#
_entry.id   60a5f7488e8310ba80ad566394a4d521
#
_cell.length_a   1.000
_cell.length_b   1.000
_cell.length_c   1.000
_cell.angle_alpha   90.00
_cell.angle_beta   90.00
_cell.angle_gamma   90.00
#
_symmetry.space_group_name_H-M   'P 1'
#
loop_
_entity.id
_entity.type
_entity.pdbx_description
1 polymer ?
#
loop_
_entity_poly.entity_id
_entity_poly.type
_entity_poly.pdbx_seq_one_letter_code
_entity_poly.pdbx_strand_id
1 'polypeptide(L)'
;SQHSLFGYNTSDMTRTSGSITMQNGGDLQATTASATGVVYGSCHCSDYAFQDAYQYLALGDTWTRADEIQWVGGWDQATGRQIGWTPYRLSSLRSTGAWALEMGDDGALWVGGDFNFSYTSKTAGQWSGGWVRMPARSATAPAVPANLRASDGNAKEVTLKWSSVPGAESYDILRDDRTVATTTSTSITVPLGGNNRFFLRAVASDGLRGASTHAYTVDANGQPTQPDDSTVLVEDDATWAYHWSTDAVPADWAQTSYDDSSWSRGSAPIGYGVADLGTTLKPGTPKTRPL
;
A
#
# COMPACT_ATOMS: atom_id res chain seq x y z
N SER A 1 -15.96 23.84 -5.47
CA SER A 1 -15.94 22.52 -4.82
C SER A 1 -14.52 22.13 -4.44
N GLN A 2 -14.38 21.48 -3.30
CA GLN A 2 -13.08 21.18 -2.70
C GLN A 2 -12.81 19.68 -2.77
N HIS A 3 -12.48 19.17 -3.96
CA HIS A 3 -12.18 17.76 -4.20
C HIS A 3 -10.78 17.32 -3.72
N SER A 4 -10.10 18.19 -2.96
CA SER A 4 -8.68 17.97 -2.67
C SER A 4 -8.38 18.06 -1.17
N LEU A 5 -7.47 17.19 -0.74
CA LEU A 5 -6.79 17.27 0.54
C LEU A 5 -5.31 17.51 0.27
N PHE A 6 -4.78 18.65 0.72
CA PHE A 6 -3.39 19.03 0.53
C PHE A 6 -2.67 19.18 1.86
N GLY A 7 -1.45 18.66 1.93
CA GLY A 7 -0.52 18.92 3.02
C GLY A 7 0.39 20.10 2.70
N TYR A 8 0.66 20.93 3.71
CA TYR A 8 1.56 22.07 3.62
C TYR A 8 2.52 22.08 4.79
N ASN A 9 3.75 22.46 4.51
CA ASN A 9 4.71 22.78 5.55
C ASN A 9 4.29 24.10 6.22
N THR A 10 4.11 24.10 7.52
CA THR A 10 3.64 25.29 8.26
C THR A 10 4.67 26.41 8.37
N SER A 11 5.96 26.14 8.12
CA SER A 11 7.01 27.15 8.22
C SER A 11 7.12 28.07 6.99
N ASP A 12 6.79 27.54 5.81
CA ASP A 12 6.99 28.24 4.53
C ASP A 12 5.80 28.12 3.57
N MET A 13 4.75 27.38 3.99
CA MET A 13 3.54 27.13 3.20
C MET A 13 3.81 26.39 1.87
N THR A 14 4.94 25.71 1.76
CA THR A 14 5.20 24.82 0.62
C THR A 14 4.30 23.60 0.70
N ARG A 15 3.74 23.21 -0.44
CA ARG A 15 2.88 22.03 -0.54
C ARG A 15 3.73 20.74 -0.51
N THR A 16 3.43 19.84 0.41
CA THR A 16 4.18 18.60 0.63
C THR A 16 3.48 17.35 0.10
N SER A 17 2.14 17.42 -0.04
CA SER A 17 1.35 16.28 -0.51
C SER A 17 0.03 16.75 -1.13
N GLY A 18 -0.62 15.85 -1.85
CA GLY A 18 -1.95 16.10 -2.40
C GLY A 18 -2.69 14.80 -2.70
N SER A 19 -4.00 14.85 -2.51
CA SER A 19 -4.93 13.80 -2.92
C SER A 19 -6.19 14.43 -3.48
N ILE A 20 -6.70 13.87 -4.57
CA ILE A 20 -7.91 14.32 -5.27
C ILE A 20 -8.95 13.20 -5.29
N THR A 21 -10.21 13.57 -5.06
CA THR A 21 -11.37 12.72 -5.34
C THR A 21 -12.03 13.17 -6.64
N MET A 22 -12.37 12.24 -7.52
CA MET A 22 -12.88 12.55 -8.86
C MET A 22 -14.38 12.35 -9.04
N GLN A 23 -15.02 11.65 -8.13
CA GLN A 23 -16.44 11.39 -8.21
C GLN A 23 -17.27 12.68 -8.19
N ASN A 24 -18.35 12.71 -8.94
CA ASN A 24 -19.32 13.81 -8.89
C ASN A 24 -19.82 14.03 -7.45
N GLY A 25 -19.72 15.25 -6.97
CA GLY A 25 -20.03 15.59 -5.60
C GLY A 25 -18.99 15.10 -4.59
N GLY A 26 -17.77 14.78 -5.02
CA GLY A 26 -16.68 14.27 -4.19
C GLY A 26 -16.00 15.30 -3.29
N ASP A 27 -16.67 16.40 -2.97
CA ASP A 27 -16.14 17.45 -2.09
C ASP A 27 -15.71 16.94 -0.73
N LEU A 28 -14.50 17.30 -0.33
CA LEU A 28 -14.02 17.13 1.04
C LEU A 28 -14.68 18.18 1.96
N GLN A 29 -15.20 17.72 3.10
CA GLN A 29 -16.05 18.55 3.99
C GLN A 29 -15.38 18.88 5.31
N ALA A 30 -14.75 17.89 5.94
CA ALA A 30 -14.11 18.07 7.23
C ALA A 30 -12.83 17.27 7.33
N THR A 31 -11.93 17.70 8.20
CA THR A 31 -10.74 16.96 8.60
C THR A 31 -10.57 16.98 10.11
N THR A 32 -10.04 15.90 10.65
CA THR A 32 -9.59 15.81 12.05
C THR A 32 -8.32 14.99 12.13
N ALA A 33 -7.53 15.16 13.18
CA ALA A 33 -6.29 14.43 13.36
C ALA A 33 -6.31 13.60 14.65
N SER A 34 -5.82 12.38 14.58
CA SER A 34 -5.64 11.53 15.75
C SER A 34 -4.31 11.80 16.45
N ALA A 35 -4.25 11.48 17.74
CA ALA A 35 -3.00 11.50 18.50
C ALA A 35 -1.96 10.46 17.98
N THR A 36 -2.37 9.51 17.15
CA THR A 36 -1.51 8.48 16.56
C THR A 36 -0.95 8.86 15.20
N GLY A 37 -1.12 10.12 14.76
CA GLY A 37 -0.53 10.62 13.52
C GLY A 37 -1.32 10.30 12.26
N VAL A 38 -2.63 10.09 12.37
CA VAL A 38 -3.52 9.94 11.21
C VAL A 38 -4.41 11.18 11.08
N VAL A 39 -4.46 11.75 9.89
CA VAL A 39 -5.44 12.75 9.50
C VAL A 39 -6.60 12.02 8.82
N TYR A 40 -7.82 12.22 9.32
CA TYR A 40 -9.03 11.76 8.69
C TYR A 40 -9.69 12.88 7.90
N GLY A 41 -10.19 12.57 6.72
CA GLY A 41 -10.94 13.48 5.87
C GLY A 41 -12.29 12.89 5.51
N SER A 42 -13.37 13.68 5.60
CA SER A 42 -14.70 13.27 5.14
C SER A 42 -15.07 13.94 3.82
N CYS A 43 -15.92 13.27 3.05
CA CYS A 43 -16.30 13.73 1.73
C CYS A 43 -17.70 13.23 1.31
N HIS A 44 -18.13 13.73 0.17
CA HIS A 44 -19.26 13.20 -0.59
C HIS A 44 -18.82 12.09 -1.58
N CYS A 45 -17.69 11.47 -1.36
CA CYS A 45 -17.05 10.53 -2.28
C CYS A 45 -17.20 9.08 -1.82
N SER A 46 -17.49 8.19 -2.74
CA SER A 46 -17.52 6.75 -2.51
C SER A 46 -16.90 6.02 -3.70
N ASP A 47 -15.67 6.39 -4.05
CA ASP A 47 -14.92 5.85 -5.16
C ASP A 47 -13.43 5.77 -4.77
N TYR A 48 -12.56 6.57 -5.35
CA TYR A 48 -11.14 6.58 -5.10
C TYR A 48 -10.61 7.96 -4.77
N ALA A 49 -9.61 8.01 -3.89
CA ALA A 49 -8.74 9.16 -3.70
C ALA A 49 -7.40 8.88 -4.40
N PHE A 50 -6.94 9.84 -5.20
CA PHE A 50 -5.75 9.72 -6.04
C PHE A 50 -4.60 10.52 -5.42
N GLN A 51 -3.60 9.82 -4.94
CA GLN A 51 -2.39 10.40 -4.35
C GLN A 51 -1.50 11.05 -5.40
N ASP A 52 -0.87 12.17 -5.05
CA ASP A 52 0.00 12.96 -5.94
C ASP A 52 -0.73 13.53 -7.17
N ALA A 53 -2.04 13.67 -7.07
CA ALA A 53 -2.88 14.43 -7.99
C ALA A 53 -3.21 15.79 -7.39
N TYR A 54 -3.19 16.83 -8.23
CA TYR A 54 -3.24 18.22 -7.77
C TYR A 54 -4.30 19.07 -8.46
N GLN A 55 -4.98 18.54 -9.45
CA GLN A 55 -5.97 19.26 -10.22
C GLN A 55 -7.24 18.45 -10.43
N TYR A 56 -8.35 18.93 -9.87
CA TYR A 56 -9.66 18.34 -10.11
C TYR A 56 -10.07 18.53 -11.59
N LEU A 57 -10.75 17.53 -12.14
CA LEU A 57 -11.12 17.37 -13.56
C LEU A 57 -9.96 17.18 -14.54
N ALA A 58 -8.72 17.27 -14.07
CA ALA A 58 -7.54 17.01 -14.88
C ALA A 58 -6.57 16.13 -14.10
N LEU A 59 -7.01 14.88 -13.77
CA LEU A 59 -6.26 13.95 -12.95
C LEU A 59 -4.86 13.68 -13.54
N GLY A 60 -4.76 13.64 -14.87
CA GLY A 60 -3.52 13.35 -15.56
C GLY A 60 -3.05 11.93 -15.32
N ASP A 61 -1.77 11.69 -15.50
CA ASP A 61 -1.10 10.41 -15.34
C ASP A 61 0.02 10.44 -14.28
N THR A 62 0.17 11.54 -13.56
CA THR A 62 1.23 11.73 -12.54
C THR A 62 0.89 11.18 -11.16
N TRP A 63 -0.39 10.88 -10.89
CA TRP A 63 -0.78 10.31 -9.61
C TRP A 63 -0.14 8.92 -9.40
N THR A 64 0.22 8.62 -8.16
CA THR A 64 1.05 7.46 -7.82
C THR A 64 0.29 6.35 -7.12
N ARG A 65 -0.89 6.65 -6.55
CA ARG A 65 -1.74 5.69 -5.85
C ARG A 65 -3.20 6.02 -6.06
N ALA A 66 -4.07 4.98 -6.01
CA ALA A 66 -5.51 5.13 -5.94
C ALA A 66 -6.05 4.19 -4.86
N ASP A 67 -6.52 4.74 -3.75
CA ASP A 67 -7.12 3.97 -2.67
C ASP A 67 -8.61 4.28 -2.56
N GLU A 68 -9.39 3.21 -2.30
CA GLU A 68 -10.84 3.35 -2.11
C GLU A 68 -11.15 4.28 -0.94
N ILE A 69 -12.18 5.11 -1.11
CA ILE A 69 -12.69 5.97 -0.06
C ILE A 69 -14.22 5.85 0.01
N GLN A 70 -14.73 5.57 1.20
CA GLN A 70 -16.17 5.42 1.49
C GLN A 70 -16.61 6.52 2.43
N TRP A 71 -16.68 7.75 1.91
CA TRP A 71 -17.04 9.00 2.57
C TRP A 71 -16.08 9.46 3.67
N VAL A 72 -15.19 8.60 4.13
CA VAL A 72 -14.10 8.93 5.07
C VAL A 72 -12.85 8.20 4.63
N GLY A 73 -11.75 8.90 4.55
CA GLY A 73 -10.43 8.35 4.29
C GLY A 73 -9.44 8.72 5.39
N GLY A 74 -8.27 8.08 5.36
CA GLY A 74 -7.17 8.35 6.27
C GLY A 74 -5.86 8.63 5.54
N TRP A 75 -5.08 9.57 6.09
CA TRP A 75 -3.76 9.96 5.60
C TRP A 75 -2.77 9.98 6.74
N ASP A 76 -1.57 9.56 6.50
CA ASP A 76 -0.46 9.72 7.44
C ASP A 76 -0.12 11.20 7.61
N GLN A 77 -0.12 11.68 8.83
CA GLN A 77 0.06 13.11 9.15
C GLN A 77 1.45 13.63 8.74
N ALA A 78 2.48 12.82 8.89
CA ALA A 78 3.85 13.24 8.64
C ALA A 78 4.17 13.36 7.15
N THR A 79 3.59 12.47 6.34
CA THR A 79 3.90 12.37 4.91
C THR A 79 2.77 12.86 4.00
N GLY A 80 1.55 13.02 4.53
CA GLY A 80 0.35 13.31 3.76
C GLY A 80 -0.08 12.18 2.81
N ARG A 81 0.45 10.98 2.99
CA ARG A 81 0.16 9.83 2.15
C ARG A 81 -1.06 9.07 2.65
N GLN A 82 -1.86 8.59 1.73
CA GLN A 82 -3.00 7.73 2.03
C GLN A 82 -2.53 6.45 2.75
N ILE A 83 -3.26 6.06 3.79
CA ILE A 83 -3.02 4.83 4.54
C ILE A 83 -3.94 3.67 4.11
N GLY A 84 -4.75 3.89 3.06
CA GLY A 84 -5.70 2.90 2.54
C GLY A 84 -6.88 2.59 3.46
N TRP A 85 -7.02 3.33 4.57
CA TRP A 85 -8.12 3.13 5.50
C TRP A 85 -9.38 3.87 5.05
N THR A 86 -10.50 3.18 5.07
CA THR A 86 -11.85 3.71 4.90
C THR A 86 -12.83 2.83 5.69
N PRO A 87 -14.01 3.33 6.09
CA PRO A 87 -15.06 2.48 6.63
C PRO A 87 -15.44 1.39 5.63
N TYR A 88 -15.90 0.23 6.12
CA TYR A 88 -16.35 -0.82 5.23
C TYR A 88 -17.44 -0.32 4.27
N ARG A 89 -18.47 0.30 4.83
CA ARG A 89 -19.52 0.97 4.07
C ARG A 89 -20.35 1.87 4.98
N LEU A 90 -20.59 3.08 4.53
CA LEU A 90 -21.69 3.94 4.98
C LEU A 90 -22.70 4.05 3.83
N SER A 91 -23.98 4.08 4.11
CA SER A 91 -25.00 4.20 3.04
C SER A 91 -26.12 5.15 3.43
N SER A 92 -26.62 5.86 2.43
CA SER A 92 -27.70 6.82 2.53
C SER A 92 -28.74 6.54 1.44
N LEU A 93 -29.98 6.85 1.72
CA LEU A 93 -31.02 6.90 0.71
C LEU A 93 -30.82 8.08 -0.27
N ARG A 94 -30.06 9.10 0.15
CA ARG A 94 -29.80 10.32 -0.65
C ARG A 94 -28.39 10.36 -1.26
N SER A 95 -27.51 9.46 -0.85
CA SER A 95 -26.12 9.34 -1.34
C SER A 95 -25.30 10.63 -1.22
N THR A 96 -25.40 11.35 -0.11
CA THR A 96 -24.72 12.64 0.04
C THR A 96 -23.40 12.57 0.79
N GLY A 97 -23.21 11.70 1.79
CA GLY A 97 -21.87 11.48 2.36
C GLY A 97 -21.70 11.88 3.83
N ALA A 98 -20.46 12.03 4.23
CA ALA A 98 -20.05 12.45 5.57
C ALA A 98 -19.68 13.94 5.59
N TRP A 99 -20.18 14.66 6.61
CA TRP A 99 -20.10 16.13 6.71
C TRP A 99 -19.17 16.60 7.82
N ALA A 100 -19.08 15.83 8.89
CA ALA A 100 -18.35 16.22 10.09
C ALA A 100 -17.52 15.05 10.64
N LEU A 101 -16.37 15.37 11.20
CA LEU A 101 -15.46 14.46 11.87
C LEU A 101 -15.04 15.04 13.21
N GLU A 102 -14.95 14.18 14.23
CA GLU A 102 -14.40 14.51 15.53
C GLU A 102 -13.62 13.34 16.10
N MET A 103 -12.47 13.61 16.69
CA MET A 103 -11.71 12.62 17.44
C MET A 103 -12.10 12.69 18.91
N GLY A 104 -12.61 11.59 19.45
CA GLY A 104 -12.82 11.47 20.88
C GLY A 104 -11.52 11.29 21.66
N ASP A 105 -11.51 11.67 22.93
CA ASP A 105 -10.36 11.49 23.83
C ASP A 105 -9.94 10.02 23.99
N ASP A 106 -10.85 9.10 23.72
CA ASP A 106 -10.62 7.65 23.70
C ASP A 106 -10.01 7.13 22.39
N GLY A 107 -9.66 8.03 21.46
CA GLY A 107 -9.13 7.70 20.14
C GLY A 107 -10.17 7.20 19.14
N ALA A 108 -11.46 7.24 19.47
CA ALA A 108 -12.52 6.90 18.54
C ALA A 108 -12.79 8.04 17.56
N LEU A 109 -13.02 7.71 16.31
CA LEU A 109 -13.47 8.65 15.30
C LEU A 109 -15.01 8.71 15.28
N TRP A 110 -15.56 9.89 15.51
CA TRP A 110 -16.97 10.18 15.34
C TRP A 110 -17.20 10.79 13.96
N VAL A 111 -18.16 10.25 13.23
CA VAL A 111 -18.51 10.69 11.88
C VAL A 111 -19.98 11.06 11.85
N GLY A 112 -20.27 12.28 11.42
CA GLY A 112 -21.62 12.79 11.20
C GLY A 112 -21.87 13.00 9.71
N GLY A 113 -23.11 12.74 9.25
CA GLY A 113 -23.43 12.93 7.85
C GLY A 113 -24.85 12.52 7.47
N ASP A 114 -25.12 12.55 6.18
CA ASP A 114 -26.40 12.10 5.63
C ASP A 114 -26.34 10.63 5.26
N PHE A 115 -26.24 9.77 6.27
CA PHE A 115 -26.26 8.32 6.10
C PHE A 115 -27.19 7.68 7.15
N ASN A 116 -27.85 6.62 6.74
CA ASN A 116 -28.84 5.91 7.55
C ASN A 116 -28.29 4.61 8.11
N PHE A 117 -27.32 4.00 7.45
CA PHE A 117 -26.72 2.74 7.83
C PHE A 117 -25.21 2.78 7.81
N SER A 118 -24.61 2.09 8.76
CA SER A 118 -23.20 1.74 8.79
C SER A 118 -23.03 0.22 8.75
N TYR A 119 -21.96 -0.25 8.11
CA TYR A 119 -21.69 -1.67 7.91
C TYR A 119 -20.30 -2.02 8.39
N THR A 120 -20.18 -3.15 9.07
CA THR A 120 -18.90 -3.75 9.47
C THR A 120 -18.50 -4.91 8.55
N SER A 121 -19.44 -5.41 7.74
CA SER A 121 -19.23 -6.44 6.72
C SER A 121 -20.33 -6.33 5.66
N LYS A 122 -20.27 -7.16 4.63
CA LYS A 122 -21.28 -7.18 3.54
C LYS A 122 -22.73 -7.32 4.03
N THR A 123 -22.94 -8.02 5.13
CA THR A 123 -24.27 -8.35 5.66
C THR A 123 -24.56 -7.75 7.04
N ALA A 124 -23.55 -7.22 7.73
CA ALA A 124 -23.69 -6.68 9.07
C ALA A 124 -23.91 -5.15 9.04
N GLY A 125 -25.06 -4.75 8.50
CA GLY A 125 -25.53 -3.37 8.49
C GLY A 125 -26.38 -3.05 9.72
N GLN A 126 -26.18 -1.86 10.29
CA GLN A 126 -26.99 -1.34 11.38
C GLN A 126 -27.48 0.08 11.08
N TRP A 127 -28.65 0.41 11.59
CA TRP A 127 -29.16 1.78 11.55
C TRP A 127 -28.25 2.70 12.39
N SER A 128 -27.82 3.80 11.81
CA SER A 128 -26.89 4.74 12.46
C SER A 128 -27.47 6.16 12.61
N GLY A 129 -28.55 6.49 11.91
CA GLY A 129 -29.28 7.74 12.12
C GLY A 129 -28.48 9.01 11.86
N GLY A 130 -27.50 8.99 10.96
CA GLY A 130 -26.72 10.14 10.57
C GLY A 130 -25.42 10.32 11.33
N TRP A 131 -25.06 9.41 12.24
CA TRP A 131 -23.76 9.43 12.92
C TRP A 131 -23.29 8.02 13.30
N VAL A 132 -22.00 7.87 13.40
CA VAL A 132 -21.36 6.60 13.80
C VAL A 132 -20.08 6.89 14.59
N ARG A 133 -19.86 6.07 15.63
CA ARG A 133 -18.60 6.01 16.35
C ARG A 133 -17.78 4.83 15.84
N MET A 134 -16.61 5.10 15.33
CA MET A 134 -15.64 4.11 14.91
C MET A 134 -14.57 4.01 15.99
N PRO A 135 -14.50 2.89 16.75
CA PRO A 135 -13.51 2.76 17.84
C PRO A 135 -12.10 2.82 17.26
N ALA A 136 -11.15 3.22 18.12
CA ALA A 136 -9.74 3.16 17.78
C ALA A 136 -9.38 1.73 17.34
N ARG A 137 -8.71 1.59 16.21
CA ARG A 137 -8.27 0.29 15.73
C ARG A 137 -7.02 -0.14 16.50
N SER A 138 -7.06 -1.36 17.00
CA SER A 138 -5.89 -2.04 17.57
C SER A 138 -5.03 -2.75 16.52
N ALA A 139 -5.58 -3.00 15.32
CA ALA A 139 -4.89 -3.68 14.24
C ALA A 139 -4.17 -2.68 13.31
N THR A 140 -2.91 -2.92 13.06
CA THR A 140 -2.14 -2.21 12.04
C THR A 140 -2.51 -2.75 10.66
N ALA A 141 -2.76 -1.87 9.71
CA ALA A 141 -2.99 -2.29 8.32
C ALA A 141 -1.75 -3.04 7.78
N PRO A 142 -1.93 -4.01 6.88
CA PRO A 142 -0.81 -4.66 6.22
C PRO A 142 0.11 -3.64 5.55
N ALA A 143 1.41 -3.93 5.53
CA ALA A 143 2.38 -3.09 4.84
C ALA A 143 2.08 -3.00 3.33
N VAL A 144 2.60 -1.96 2.68
CA VAL A 144 2.57 -1.85 1.23
C VAL A 144 3.37 -3.00 0.63
N PRO A 145 2.82 -3.77 -0.32
CA PRO A 145 3.58 -4.80 -1.01
C PRO A 145 4.81 -4.23 -1.72
N ALA A 146 5.91 -4.97 -1.66
CA ALA A 146 7.16 -4.59 -2.32
C ALA A 146 7.39 -5.42 -3.60
N ASN A 147 8.28 -4.95 -4.45
CA ASN A 147 8.77 -5.67 -5.64
C ASN A 147 7.66 -6.03 -6.64
N LEU A 148 6.67 -5.15 -6.81
CA LEU A 148 5.66 -5.34 -7.85
C LEU A 148 6.33 -5.24 -9.22
N ARG A 149 6.25 -6.31 -10.00
CA ARG A 149 6.88 -6.41 -11.32
C ARG A 149 6.08 -7.29 -12.27
N ALA A 150 6.22 -7.06 -13.58
CA ALA A 150 5.80 -8.00 -14.61
C ALA A 150 6.86 -9.11 -14.75
N SER A 151 6.43 -10.36 -14.77
CA SER A 151 7.32 -11.50 -15.01
C SER A 151 7.11 -12.14 -16.39
N ASP A 152 5.95 -11.88 -16.99
CA ASP A 152 5.58 -12.38 -18.32
C ASP A 152 4.42 -11.53 -18.84
N GLY A 153 4.40 -11.23 -20.14
CA GLY A 153 3.35 -10.43 -20.74
C GLY A 153 3.29 -10.59 -22.25
N ASN A 154 2.09 -10.37 -22.79
CA ASN A 154 1.79 -10.36 -24.21
C ASN A 154 0.68 -9.32 -24.51
N ALA A 155 0.22 -9.20 -25.75
CA ALA A 155 -0.78 -8.20 -26.14
C ALA A 155 -2.18 -8.39 -25.51
N LYS A 156 -2.41 -9.41 -24.68
CA LYS A 156 -3.71 -9.68 -24.07
C LYS A 156 -3.67 -9.61 -22.55
N GLU A 157 -2.55 -9.99 -21.95
CA GLU A 157 -2.44 -10.19 -20.51
C GLU A 157 -1.01 -9.99 -20.02
N VAL A 158 -0.87 -9.75 -18.73
CA VAL A 158 0.41 -9.66 -18.03
C VAL A 158 0.37 -10.45 -16.74
N THR A 159 1.45 -11.14 -16.43
CA THR A 159 1.64 -11.79 -15.12
C THR A 159 2.40 -10.85 -14.20
N LEU A 160 1.76 -10.46 -13.11
CA LEU A 160 2.35 -9.64 -12.05
C LEU A 160 2.84 -10.52 -10.92
N LYS A 161 3.97 -10.17 -10.32
CA LYS A 161 4.55 -10.81 -9.15
C LYS A 161 4.99 -9.76 -8.14
N TRP A 162 5.01 -10.15 -6.87
CA TRP A 162 5.42 -9.27 -5.76
C TRP A 162 5.91 -10.10 -4.56
N SER A 163 6.51 -9.43 -3.58
CA SER A 163 6.91 -10.05 -2.32
C SER A 163 5.71 -10.22 -1.39
N SER A 164 5.69 -11.31 -0.62
CA SER A 164 4.66 -11.54 0.39
C SER A 164 4.69 -10.48 1.48
N VAL A 165 3.51 -10.14 1.99
CA VAL A 165 3.34 -9.17 3.08
C VAL A 165 2.93 -9.92 4.34
N PRO A 166 3.67 -9.83 5.45
CA PRO A 166 3.27 -10.45 6.72
C PRO A 166 1.88 -9.99 7.16
N GLY A 167 1.01 -10.96 7.51
CA GLY A 167 -0.36 -10.68 7.93
C GLY A 167 -1.35 -10.42 6.78
N ALA A 168 -0.92 -10.45 5.54
CA ALA A 168 -1.83 -10.42 4.40
C ALA A 168 -2.47 -11.81 4.18
N GLU A 169 -3.78 -11.85 4.02
CA GLU A 169 -4.52 -13.03 3.58
C GLU A 169 -4.75 -13.03 2.07
N SER A 170 -4.90 -11.85 1.50
CA SER A 170 -5.10 -11.68 0.07
C SER A 170 -4.52 -10.35 -0.43
N TYR A 171 -4.54 -10.18 -1.74
CA TYR A 171 -4.08 -8.98 -2.44
C TYR A 171 -5.13 -8.52 -3.44
N ASP A 172 -5.43 -7.22 -3.42
CA ASP A 172 -6.24 -6.58 -4.45
C ASP A 172 -5.32 -6.00 -5.52
N ILE A 173 -5.58 -6.33 -6.78
CA ILE A 173 -4.92 -5.76 -7.94
C ILE A 173 -5.86 -4.75 -8.57
N LEU A 174 -5.40 -3.51 -8.65
CA LEU A 174 -6.12 -2.44 -9.34
C LEU A 174 -5.45 -2.18 -10.68
N ARG A 175 -6.24 -1.94 -11.71
CA ARG A 175 -5.79 -1.39 -12.98
C ARG A 175 -6.48 -0.06 -13.18
N ASP A 176 -5.69 0.97 -13.49
CA ASP A 176 -6.14 2.35 -13.45
C ASP A 176 -6.78 2.66 -12.08
N ASP A 177 -8.05 2.91 -12.00
CA ASP A 177 -8.78 3.24 -10.77
C ASP A 177 -9.73 2.12 -10.29
N ARG A 178 -9.61 0.89 -10.83
CA ARG A 178 -10.54 -0.21 -10.52
C ARG A 178 -9.83 -1.48 -10.10
N THR A 179 -10.35 -2.13 -9.07
CA THR A 179 -9.94 -3.50 -8.72
C THR A 179 -10.33 -4.44 -9.85
N VAL A 180 -9.34 -5.08 -10.46
CA VAL A 180 -9.52 -6.02 -11.59
C VAL A 180 -9.40 -7.48 -11.16
N ALA A 181 -8.74 -7.73 -10.04
CA ALA A 181 -8.59 -9.07 -9.48
C ALA A 181 -8.28 -9.04 -7.98
N THR A 182 -8.54 -10.15 -7.30
CA THR A 182 -8.10 -10.45 -5.94
C THR A 182 -7.50 -11.84 -5.92
N THR A 183 -6.39 -12.03 -5.20
CA THR A 183 -5.71 -13.33 -5.10
C THR A 183 -5.11 -13.53 -3.71
N THR A 184 -4.94 -14.78 -3.29
CA THR A 184 -4.18 -15.17 -2.09
C THR A 184 -2.70 -15.49 -2.41
N SER A 185 -2.37 -15.56 -3.70
CA SER A 185 -1.00 -15.81 -4.17
C SER A 185 -0.23 -14.50 -4.32
N THR A 186 1.09 -14.58 -4.40
CA THR A 186 1.98 -13.45 -4.71
C THR A 186 2.26 -13.30 -6.20
N SER A 187 1.43 -13.90 -7.04
CA SER A 187 1.47 -13.80 -8.48
C SER A 187 0.07 -13.97 -9.07
N ILE A 188 -0.23 -13.24 -10.14
CA ILE A 188 -1.49 -13.36 -10.88
C ILE A 188 -1.31 -12.90 -12.31
N THR A 189 -2.02 -13.55 -13.24
CA THR A 189 -2.15 -13.07 -14.61
C THR A 189 -3.45 -12.27 -14.75
N VAL A 190 -3.36 -11.05 -15.26
CA VAL A 190 -4.49 -10.15 -15.45
C VAL A 190 -4.56 -9.66 -16.90
N PRO A 191 -5.76 -9.45 -17.45
CA PRO A 191 -5.90 -8.96 -18.81
C PRO A 191 -5.38 -7.51 -18.93
N LEU A 192 -4.80 -7.19 -20.10
CA LEU A 192 -4.46 -5.82 -20.48
C LEU A 192 -5.69 -5.07 -20.99
N GLY A 193 -5.63 -3.73 -20.93
CA GLY A 193 -6.65 -2.81 -21.43
C GLY A 193 -6.49 -1.44 -20.81
N GLY A 194 -6.95 -0.39 -21.49
CA GLY A 194 -6.78 0.98 -21.00
C GLY A 194 -5.31 1.39 -20.91
N ASN A 195 -4.95 2.11 -19.84
CA ASN A 195 -3.60 2.62 -19.63
C ASN A 195 -2.63 1.61 -19.02
N ASN A 196 -3.10 0.44 -18.62
CA ASN A 196 -2.30 -0.63 -18.01
C ASN A 196 -1.40 -0.18 -16.86
N ARG A 197 -1.92 0.72 -16.02
CA ARG A 197 -1.30 1.15 -14.76
C ARG A 197 -1.84 0.29 -13.65
N PHE A 198 -0.98 -0.52 -13.06
CA PHE A 198 -1.34 -1.45 -12.00
C PHE A 198 -0.91 -0.93 -10.64
N PHE A 199 -1.73 -1.21 -9.64
CA PHE A 199 -1.45 -0.97 -8.24
C PHE A 199 -1.79 -2.23 -7.47
N LEU A 200 -1.11 -2.43 -6.36
CA LEU A 200 -1.29 -3.61 -5.52
C LEU A 200 -1.44 -3.19 -4.07
N ARG A 201 -2.36 -3.80 -3.36
CA ARG A 201 -2.48 -3.64 -1.92
C ARG A 201 -2.74 -4.96 -1.22
N ALA A 202 -2.21 -5.10 -0.02
CA ALA A 202 -2.44 -6.26 0.83
C ALA A 202 -3.72 -6.09 1.64
N VAL A 203 -4.41 -7.20 1.89
CA VAL A 203 -5.66 -7.26 2.65
C VAL A 203 -5.50 -8.28 3.78
N ALA A 204 -5.74 -7.87 5.02
CA ALA A 204 -5.71 -8.75 6.18
C ALA A 204 -6.97 -9.61 6.28
N SER A 205 -6.96 -10.64 7.13
CA SER A 205 -8.07 -11.58 7.34
C SER A 205 -9.36 -10.92 7.84
N ASP A 206 -9.24 -9.78 8.52
CA ASP A 206 -10.39 -8.98 8.96
C ASP A 206 -10.91 -8.02 7.86
N GLY A 207 -10.35 -8.10 6.64
CA GLY A 207 -10.67 -7.24 5.51
C GLY A 207 -10.01 -5.87 5.55
N LEU A 208 -9.10 -5.61 6.52
CA LEU A 208 -8.36 -4.37 6.57
C LEU A 208 -7.38 -4.29 5.40
N ARG A 209 -7.52 -3.26 4.58
CA ARG A 209 -6.66 -2.99 3.44
C ARG A 209 -5.49 -2.10 3.83
N GLY A 210 -4.29 -2.47 3.38
CA GLY A 210 -3.12 -1.59 3.41
C GLY A 210 -3.18 -0.52 2.31
N ALA A 211 -2.28 0.44 2.37
CA ALA A 211 -2.09 1.38 1.27
C ALA A 211 -1.58 0.64 0.02
N SER A 212 -1.94 1.16 -1.16
CA SER A 212 -1.48 0.57 -2.42
C SER A 212 -0.02 0.94 -2.73
N THR A 213 0.59 0.16 -3.62
CA THR A 213 1.91 0.47 -4.21
C THR A 213 1.84 1.77 -5.02
N HIS A 214 3.00 2.28 -5.42
CA HIS A 214 3.07 3.20 -6.55
C HIS A 214 2.58 2.50 -7.84
N ALA A 215 2.27 3.31 -8.86
CA ALA A 215 1.87 2.80 -10.15
C ALA A 215 2.97 1.96 -10.78
N TYR A 216 2.64 0.78 -11.26
CA TYR A 216 3.48 -0.05 -12.12
C TYR A 216 2.84 -0.09 -13.51
N THR A 217 3.53 0.44 -14.50
CA THR A 217 2.96 0.62 -15.84
C THR A 217 3.60 -0.34 -16.84
N VAL A 218 2.76 -0.96 -17.67
CA VAL A 218 3.21 -1.79 -18.78
C VAL A 218 2.62 -1.27 -20.10
N ASP A 219 3.31 -1.56 -21.19
CA ASP A 219 2.85 -1.24 -22.55
C ASP A 219 1.73 -2.18 -23.03
N ALA A 220 1.30 -2.01 -24.28
CA ALA A 220 0.28 -2.84 -24.90
C ALA A 220 0.70 -4.32 -25.11
N ASN A 221 1.96 -4.65 -24.91
CA ASN A 221 2.50 -6.01 -24.96
C ASN A 221 2.83 -6.57 -23.57
N GLY A 222 2.43 -5.88 -22.49
CA GLY A 222 2.70 -6.29 -21.13
C GLY A 222 4.16 -6.09 -20.67
N GLN A 223 4.94 -5.29 -21.41
CA GLN A 223 6.32 -4.99 -21.05
C GLN A 223 6.37 -3.73 -20.16
N PRO A 224 7.22 -3.69 -19.12
CA PRO A 224 7.39 -2.50 -18.30
C PRO A 224 7.70 -1.26 -19.13
N THR A 225 6.97 -0.15 -18.85
CA THR A 225 7.20 1.14 -19.54
C THR A 225 7.89 2.16 -18.66
N GLN A 226 7.88 1.96 -17.34
CA GLN A 226 8.68 2.78 -16.47
C GLN A 226 10.15 2.38 -16.65
N PRO A 227 11.08 3.36 -16.71
CA PRO A 227 12.43 3.05 -16.36
C PRO A 227 12.35 2.41 -14.97
N ASP A 228 12.90 1.26 -14.82
CA ASP A 228 13.10 0.68 -13.51
C ASP A 228 14.06 1.63 -12.77
N ASP A 229 13.49 2.65 -12.09
CA ASP A 229 14.24 3.53 -11.19
C ASP A 229 14.70 2.76 -9.94
N SER A 230 14.15 1.56 -9.72
CA SER A 230 14.82 0.56 -8.95
C SER A 230 15.91 -0.04 -9.83
N THR A 231 17.09 0.53 -9.77
CA THR A 231 18.30 -0.25 -10.07
C THR A 231 18.20 -1.45 -9.13
N VAL A 232 17.86 -2.62 -9.68
CA VAL A 232 17.96 -3.88 -8.94
C VAL A 232 19.45 -4.01 -8.63
N LEU A 233 19.84 -3.52 -7.46
CA LEU A 233 21.24 -3.62 -7.03
C LEU A 233 21.61 -5.08 -6.83
N VAL A 234 20.62 -5.89 -6.49
CA VAL A 234 20.77 -7.32 -6.22
C VAL A 234 19.47 -8.03 -6.55
N GLU A 235 19.51 -9.03 -7.41
CA GLU A 235 18.36 -9.90 -7.70
C GLU A 235 17.97 -10.75 -6.49
N ASP A 236 16.69 -11.10 -6.37
CA ASP A 236 16.17 -11.89 -5.24
C ASP A 236 16.86 -13.27 -5.10
N ASP A 237 17.30 -13.84 -6.21
CA ASP A 237 18.02 -15.11 -6.30
C ASP A 237 19.52 -14.95 -6.55
N ALA A 238 20.04 -13.74 -6.37
CA ALA A 238 21.45 -13.42 -6.60
C ALA A 238 22.38 -14.39 -5.85
N THR A 239 23.46 -14.73 -6.49
CA THR A 239 24.52 -15.54 -5.88
C THR A 239 25.47 -14.68 -5.08
N TRP A 240 25.55 -14.95 -3.79
CA TRP A 240 26.40 -14.22 -2.84
C TRP A 240 27.60 -15.04 -2.43
N ALA A 241 28.72 -14.36 -2.20
CA ALA A 241 29.79 -14.92 -1.40
C ALA A 241 29.41 -14.77 0.09
N TYR A 242 29.55 -15.83 0.86
CA TYR A 242 29.25 -15.83 2.28
C TYR A 242 30.32 -16.54 3.11
N HIS A 243 30.56 -15.99 4.31
CA HIS A 243 31.45 -16.58 5.29
C HIS A 243 30.63 -17.22 6.43
N TRP A 244 30.52 -18.54 6.42
CA TRP A 244 29.82 -19.30 7.45
C TRP A 244 30.81 -20.16 8.22
N SER A 245 31.56 -19.53 9.13
CA SER A 245 32.65 -20.12 9.92
C SER A 245 32.60 -19.64 11.36
N THR A 246 33.35 -20.29 12.22
CA THR A 246 33.64 -19.84 13.59
C THR A 246 34.83 -18.88 13.65
N ASP A 247 35.56 -18.77 12.56
CA ASP A 247 36.70 -17.87 12.47
C ASP A 247 36.24 -16.43 12.34
N ALA A 248 37.05 -15.51 12.86
CA ALA A 248 36.75 -14.10 12.71
C ALA A 248 36.80 -13.69 11.24
N VAL A 249 35.89 -12.85 10.82
CA VAL A 249 35.93 -12.24 9.49
C VAL A 249 37.13 -11.30 9.43
N PRO A 250 37.92 -11.30 8.34
CA PRO A 250 39.03 -10.35 8.17
C PRO A 250 38.59 -8.89 8.35
N ALA A 251 39.40 -8.06 8.97
CA ALA A 251 39.00 -6.70 9.30
C ALA A 251 38.70 -5.82 8.08
N ASP A 252 39.21 -6.19 6.91
CA ASP A 252 39.08 -5.49 5.63
C ASP A 252 37.97 -6.08 4.71
N TRP A 253 37.19 -7.03 5.20
CA TRP A 253 36.15 -7.73 4.40
C TRP A 253 35.13 -6.78 3.70
N ALA A 254 34.88 -5.62 4.28
CA ALA A 254 33.97 -4.63 3.73
C ALA A 254 34.62 -3.68 2.70
N GLN A 255 35.89 -3.82 2.41
CA GLN A 255 36.56 -3.03 1.38
C GLN A 255 36.21 -3.53 -0.01
N THR A 256 36.00 -2.62 -0.96
CA THR A 256 35.68 -2.99 -2.34
C THR A 256 36.78 -3.76 -3.05
N SER A 257 38.00 -3.70 -2.52
CA SER A 257 39.19 -4.43 -3.02
C SER A 257 39.42 -5.78 -2.33
N TYR A 258 38.53 -6.19 -1.39
CA TYR A 258 38.67 -7.43 -0.69
C TYR A 258 38.45 -8.62 -1.64
N ASP A 259 39.31 -9.61 -1.60
CA ASP A 259 39.22 -10.83 -2.39
C ASP A 259 38.40 -11.89 -1.61
N ASP A 260 37.13 -12.05 -1.97
CA ASP A 260 36.21 -13.03 -1.40
C ASP A 260 36.18 -14.36 -2.17
N SER A 261 37.14 -14.59 -3.05
CA SER A 261 37.16 -15.79 -3.92
C SER A 261 37.22 -17.10 -3.15
N SER A 262 37.75 -17.07 -1.92
CA SER A 262 37.81 -18.22 -0.99
C SER A 262 36.51 -18.45 -0.21
N TRP A 263 35.56 -17.55 -0.28
CA TRP A 263 34.29 -17.68 0.44
C TRP A 263 33.35 -18.65 -0.28
N SER A 264 32.46 -19.29 0.48
CA SER A 264 31.39 -20.10 -0.10
C SER A 264 30.43 -19.23 -0.90
N ARG A 265 29.82 -19.79 -1.94
CA ARG A 265 28.81 -19.11 -2.75
C ARG A 265 27.47 -19.83 -2.70
N GLY A 266 26.39 -19.05 -2.69
CA GLY A 266 25.03 -19.60 -2.68
C GLY A 266 24.01 -18.55 -3.09
N SER A 267 22.87 -19.04 -3.58
CA SER A 267 21.75 -18.17 -3.97
C SER A 267 21.00 -17.66 -2.77
N ALA A 268 20.57 -16.41 -2.83
CA ALA A 268 19.67 -15.81 -1.84
C ALA A 268 18.26 -16.45 -1.89
N PRO A 269 17.50 -16.41 -0.79
CA PRO A 269 17.92 -16.09 0.57
C PRO A 269 18.84 -17.13 1.18
N ILE A 270 19.87 -16.69 1.90
CA ILE A 270 20.82 -17.59 2.58
C ILE A 270 20.51 -17.62 4.07
N GLY A 271 20.35 -18.80 4.65
CA GLY A 271 19.98 -18.90 6.06
C GLY A 271 19.80 -20.33 6.56
N TYR A 272 19.18 -20.49 7.74
CA TYR A 272 18.81 -21.80 8.30
C TYR A 272 17.51 -21.70 9.12
N GLY A 273 16.83 -22.84 9.27
CA GLY A 273 15.67 -22.97 10.17
C GLY A 273 14.35 -22.47 9.62
N VAL A 274 14.30 -22.06 8.36
CA VAL A 274 13.07 -21.66 7.65
C VAL A 274 12.97 -22.36 6.30
N ALA A 275 11.77 -22.44 5.75
CA ALA A 275 11.53 -23.00 4.41
C ALA A 275 11.91 -21.96 3.32
N ASP A 276 12.00 -22.43 2.08
CA ASP A 276 12.17 -21.62 0.87
C ASP A 276 13.47 -20.79 0.81
N LEU A 277 14.54 -21.32 1.39
CA LEU A 277 15.88 -20.74 1.24
C LEU A 277 16.52 -21.18 -0.09
N GLY A 278 17.12 -20.23 -0.80
CA GLY A 278 17.97 -20.49 -1.96
C GLY A 278 19.24 -21.25 -1.54
N THR A 279 19.78 -20.96 -0.37
CA THR A 279 20.90 -21.68 0.24
C THR A 279 20.63 -21.95 1.71
N THR A 280 20.57 -23.23 2.07
CA THR A 280 20.41 -23.68 3.46
C THR A 280 21.76 -23.88 4.13
N LEU A 281 22.03 -23.09 5.17
CA LEU A 281 23.21 -23.23 6.00
C LEU A 281 23.01 -24.34 7.05
N LYS A 282 24.02 -25.16 7.27
CA LYS A 282 23.98 -26.15 8.35
C LYS A 282 24.31 -25.47 9.68
N PRO A 283 23.44 -25.52 10.69
CA PRO A 283 23.79 -25.06 12.02
C PRO A 283 24.97 -25.93 12.52
N GLY A 284 26.09 -25.31 12.78
CA GLY A 284 27.26 -25.96 13.35
C GLY A 284 27.44 -25.54 14.80
N THR A 285 28.14 -26.36 15.58
CA THR A 285 28.73 -25.91 16.83
C THR A 285 30.04 -25.16 16.53
N PRO A 286 30.27 -24.01 17.18
CA PRO A 286 29.73 -23.53 18.45
C PRO A 286 28.53 -22.57 18.32
N LYS A 287 27.89 -22.30 19.48
CA LYS A 287 26.63 -21.55 19.64
C LYS A 287 26.73 -20.05 19.39
N THR A 288 27.88 -19.52 19.13
CA THR A 288 28.12 -18.09 18.85
C THR A 288 28.78 -17.94 17.49
N ARG A 289 28.08 -17.25 16.58
CA ARG A 289 28.65 -16.83 15.29
C ARG A 289 28.59 -15.31 15.24
N PRO A 290 29.67 -14.64 14.80
CA PRO A 290 29.55 -13.23 14.50
C PRO A 290 28.57 -13.04 13.33
N LEU A 291 27.69 -12.07 13.45
CA LEU A 291 26.83 -11.56 12.37
C LEU A 291 27.66 -10.71 11.45
#